data_e4d3bce6331bd321f532d8170f733b82
#
_entry.id   e4d3bce6331bd321f532d8170f733b82
#
_cell.length_a   1.000
_cell.length_b   1.000
_cell.length_c   1.000
_cell.angle_alpha   90.00
_cell.angle_beta   90.00
_cell.angle_gamma   90.00
#
_symmetry.space_group_name_H-M   'P 1'
#
loop_
_entity.id
_entity.type
_entity.pdbx_description
1 polymer ?
#
loop_
_entity_poly.entity_id
_entity_poly.type
_entity_poly.pdbx_seq_one_letter_code
_entity_poly.pdbx_strand_id
1 'polypeptide(L)'
;AEEIDLSGMEIESTQWVEERIRDMPKLQKVIMCDCGLGDEEMDALNRRYEDIRFVWTVRMGRISVRTDTNYFAPVVTGDYVTEIDLGPLKYCTDVVAVDLGHMAVRTCDWARNMPKLQYLILADTGITDISPLASCENLIFLELFLTAVRDYSPLLSCTRLEDLNLCYSYGSAEPVKQMTWLKRLWWDGNPYETKGLEEYLPDTECNFTSGSSTGGTWRLGQRYKEQRDILGMPYCVG
;
A
#
# COMPACT_ATOMS: atom_id res chain seq x y z
N ALA A 1 15.96 -26.43 12.67
CA ALA A 1 14.71 -25.69 12.47
C ALA A 1 14.89 -24.75 11.29
N GLU A 2 13.84 -24.50 10.53
CA GLU A 2 13.80 -23.49 9.46
C GLU A 2 13.18 -22.18 9.97
N GLU A 3 12.40 -22.27 11.03
CA GLU A 3 11.79 -21.14 11.72
C GLU A 3 11.91 -21.31 13.24
N ILE A 4 12.14 -20.22 13.96
CA ILE A 4 12.09 -20.13 15.42
C ILE A 4 11.23 -18.93 15.84
N ASP A 5 10.55 -19.06 16.98
CA ASP A 5 9.75 -17.99 17.58
C ASP A 5 10.33 -17.64 18.95
N LEU A 6 10.78 -16.39 19.08
CA LEU A 6 11.35 -15.81 20.28
C LEU A 6 10.45 -14.70 20.84
N SER A 7 9.19 -14.61 20.37
CA SER A 7 8.25 -13.56 20.79
C SER A 7 8.02 -13.57 22.30
N GLY A 8 7.96 -12.38 22.88
CA GLY A 8 7.74 -12.19 24.31
C GLY A 8 8.95 -12.51 25.20
N MET A 9 10.09 -12.89 24.64
CA MET A 9 11.33 -13.03 25.39
C MET A 9 11.96 -11.65 25.61
N GLU A 10 12.46 -11.36 26.79
CA GLU A 10 13.29 -10.18 27.02
C GLU A 10 14.68 -10.41 26.42
N ILE A 11 14.97 -9.76 25.28
CA ILE A 11 16.23 -9.87 24.56
C ILE A 11 17.01 -8.57 24.75
N GLU A 12 18.20 -8.68 25.33
CA GLU A 12 19.01 -7.53 25.71
C GLU A 12 19.70 -6.85 24.52
N SER A 13 19.98 -7.60 23.43
CA SER A 13 20.72 -7.08 22.29
C SER A 13 20.61 -7.97 21.06
N THR A 14 20.89 -7.39 19.86
CA THR A 14 21.00 -8.15 18.62
C THR A 14 22.11 -9.20 18.70
N GLN A 15 23.22 -8.94 19.42
CA GLN A 15 24.31 -9.87 19.61
C GLN A 15 23.84 -11.18 20.26
N TRP A 16 22.94 -11.10 21.25
CA TRP A 16 22.33 -12.26 21.89
C TRP A 16 21.62 -13.17 20.86
N VAL A 17 20.93 -12.56 19.89
CA VAL A 17 20.26 -13.28 18.81
C VAL A 17 21.27 -13.93 17.87
N GLU A 18 22.26 -13.16 17.44
CA GLU A 18 23.30 -13.60 16.51
C GLU A 18 24.09 -14.81 17.01
N GLU A 19 24.41 -14.84 18.33
CA GLU A 19 25.08 -15.97 18.96
C GLU A 19 24.26 -17.25 18.91
N ARG A 20 22.93 -17.15 19.00
CA ARG A 20 22.02 -18.31 19.00
C ARG A 20 21.71 -18.87 17.62
N ILE A 21 21.62 -18.02 16.61
CA ILE A 21 21.31 -18.44 15.25
C ILE A 21 22.56 -18.95 14.51
N ARG A 22 23.75 -18.67 15.01
CA ARG A 22 25.04 -19.02 14.38
C ARG A 22 25.14 -20.50 13.96
N ASP A 23 24.64 -21.39 14.81
CA ASP A 23 24.72 -22.83 14.59
C ASP A 23 23.45 -23.42 13.95
N MET A 24 22.64 -22.56 13.27
CA MET A 24 21.38 -22.92 12.64
C MET A 24 21.42 -22.73 11.11
N PRO A 25 22.18 -23.53 10.36
CA PRO A 25 22.42 -23.28 8.91
C PRO A 25 21.20 -23.45 8.02
N LYS A 26 20.07 -23.96 8.54
CA LYS A 26 18.80 -24.10 7.82
C LYS A 26 17.74 -23.06 8.25
N LEU A 27 18.12 -22.14 9.12
CA LEU A 27 17.21 -21.14 9.62
C LEU A 27 16.89 -20.11 8.51
N GLN A 28 15.62 -19.88 8.26
CA GLN A 28 15.12 -18.94 7.25
C GLN A 28 14.29 -17.82 7.88
N LYS A 29 13.70 -18.04 9.07
CA LYS A 29 12.83 -17.07 9.72
C LYS A 29 12.98 -17.07 11.22
N VAL A 30 13.03 -15.87 11.80
CA VAL A 30 13.02 -15.63 13.25
C VAL A 30 11.89 -14.67 13.57
N ILE A 31 10.92 -15.12 14.40
CA ILE A 31 9.82 -14.28 14.86
C ILE A 31 10.22 -13.73 16.22
N MET A 32 10.16 -12.40 16.38
CA MET A 32 10.65 -11.67 17.56
C MET A 32 9.67 -10.54 17.97
N CYS A 33 8.37 -10.86 18.00
CA CYS A 33 7.37 -9.89 18.41
C CYS A 33 7.50 -9.61 19.91
N ASP A 34 7.45 -8.32 20.29
CA ASP A 34 7.48 -7.89 21.70
C ASP A 34 8.67 -8.44 22.49
N CYS A 35 9.86 -8.46 21.91
CA CYS A 35 11.08 -9.00 22.51
C CYS A 35 12.01 -7.94 23.13
N GLY A 36 11.60 -6.67 23.18
CA GLY A 36 12.39 -5.57 23.77
C GLY A 36 13.31 -4.83 22.81
N LEU A 37 13.62 -5.38 21.62
CA LEU A 37 14.39 -4.70 20.59
C LEU A 37 13.54 -3.69 19.80
N GLY A 38 14.15 -2.58 19.40
CA GLY A 38 13.50 -1.53 18.60
C GLY A 38 13.46 -1.85 17.10
N ASP A 39 12.63 -1.10 16.36
CA ASP A 39 12.46 -1.27 14.91
C ASP A 39 13.78 -1.16 14.12
N GLU A 40 14.66 -0.22 14.49
CA GLU A 40 15.95 -0.01 13.85
C GLU A 40 16.91 -1.18 14.06
N GLU A 41 16.89 -1.78 15.26
CA GLU A 41 17.71 -2.95 15.60
C GLU A 41 17.24 -4.18 14.83
N MET A 42 15.92 -4.36 14.73
CA MET A 42 15.31 -5.48 13.98
C MET A 42 15.57 -5.35 12.48
N ASP A 43 15.46 -4.14 11.93
CA ASP A 43 15.77 -3.86 10.55
C ASP A 43 17.27 -4.06 10.24
N ALA A 44 18.16 -3.71 11.18
CA ALA A 44 19.59 -3.98 11.05
C ALA A 44 19.91 -5.48 10.98
N LEU A 45 19.17 -6.32 11.69
CA LEU A 45 19.28 -7.79 11.56
C LEU A 45 18.87 -8.24 10.15
N ASN A 46 17.74 -7.77 9.61
CA ASN A 46 17.29 -8.11 8.26
C ASN A 46 18.32 -7.67 7.19
N ARG A 47 18.98 -6.52 7.37
CA ARG A 47 20.02 -6.06 6.44
C ARG A 47 21.32 -6.87 6.55
N ARG A 48 21.61 -7.41 7.72
CA ARG A 48 22.84 -8.17 7.97
C ARG A 48 22.74 -9.63 7.52
N TYR A 49 21.55 -10.22 7.65
CA TYR A 49 21.30 -11.63 7.38
C TYR A 49 20.31 -11.78 6.24
N GLU A 50 20.77 -11.68 5.00
CA GLU A 50 19.90 -11.67 3.80
C GLU A 50 19.11 -12.99 3.62
N ASP A 51 19.64 -14.10 4.13
CA ASP A 51 19.01 -15.44 4.04
C ASP A 51 18.04 -15.73 5.20
N ILE A 52 17.95 -14.84 6.20
CA ILE A 52 17.11 -15.03 7.39
C ILE A 52 16.15 -13.85 7.51
N ARG A 53 14.85 -14.13 7.46
CA ARG A 53 13.81 -13.11 7.67
C ARG A 53 13.54 -12.93 9.16
N PHE A 54 13.85 -11.74 9.70
CA PHE A 54 13.44 -11.34 11.04
C PHE A 54 12.07 -10.64 10.97
N VAL A 55 11.16 -11.08 11.83
CA VAL A 55 9.77 -10.61 11.88
C VAL A 55 9.47 -10.08 13.28
N TRP A 56 8.92 -8.88 13.35
CA TRP A 56 8.51 -8.25 14.61
C TRP A 56 7.21 -7.48 14.45
N THR A 57 6.71 -6.92 15.55
CA THR A 57 5.52 -6.09 15.58
C THR A 57 5.93 -4.62 15.52
N VAL A 58 5.55 -3.90 14.47
CA VAL A 58 5.63 -2.43 14.41
C VAL A 58 4.39 -1.79 15.01
N ARG A 59 4.54 -0.62 15.62
CA ARG A 59 3.46 0.09 16.30
C ARG A 59 3.27 1.48 15.71
N MET A 60 2.03 1.81 15.39
CA MET A 60 1.59 3.08 14.82
C MET A 60 0.43 3.61 15.66
N GLY A 61 0.74 4.30 16.75
CA GLY A 61 -0.27 4.70 17.74
C GLY A 61 -0.94 3.49 18.40
N ARG A 62 -2.25 3.31 18.18
CA ARG A 62 -3.02 2.16 18.69
C ARG A 62 -2.97 0.93 17.78
N ILE A 63 -2.49 1.12 16.55
CA ILE A 63 -2.40 0.03 15.58
C ILE A 63 -1.06 -0.66 15.74
N SER A 64 -1.09 -1.97 15.71
CA SER A 64 0.11 -2.79 15.65
C SER A 64 -0.04 -3.85 14.58
N VAL A 65 1.03 -4.14 13.87
CA VAL A 65 1.04 -5.10 12.78
C VAL A 65 2.39 -5.81 12.70
N ARG A 66 2.38 -7.08 12.35
CA ARG A 66 3.62 -7.83 12.11
C ARG A 66 4.23 -7.41 10.76
N THR A 67 5.54 -7.35 10.70
CA THR A 67 6.28 -6.94 9.49
C THR A 67 6.16 -7.93 8.33
N ASP A 68 5.73 -9.18 8.57
CA ASP A 68 5.46 -10.20 7.55
C ASP A 68 3.98 -10.23 7.10
N THR A 69 3.19 -9.20 7.46
CA THR A 69 1.82 -9.08 6.94
C THR A 69 1.83 -8.86 5.43
N ASN A 70 0.83 -9.41 4.74
CA ASN A 70 0.62 -9.17 3.31
C ASN A 70 -0.41 -8.07 3.03
N TYR A 71 -1.06 -7.51 4.07
CA TYR A 71 -1.99 -6.39 3.91
C TYR A 71 -1.97 -5.44 5.10
N PHE A 72 -2.45 -4.23 4.86
CA PHE A 72 -2.69 -3.24 5.90
C PHE A 72 -3.98 -2.46 5.62
N ALA A 73 -4.98 -2.63 6.50
CA ALA A 73 -6.28 -1.98 6.38
C ALA A 73 -6.87 -1.68 7.76
N PRO A 74 -6.39 -0.63 8.45
CA PRO A 74 -6.79 -0.33 9.83
C PRO A 74 -8.27 0.05 9.98
N VAL A 75 -8.92 0.50 8.91
CA VAL A 75 -10.35 0.84 8.91
C VAL A 75 -11.25 -0.35 9.25
N VAL A 76 -10.81 -1.58 8.91
CA VAL A 76 -11.56 -2.82 9.21
C VAL A 76 -11.72 -3.06 10.70
N THR A 77 -10.76 -2.61 11.50
CA THR A 77 -10.74 -2.81 12.95
C THR A 77 -11.54 -1.76 13.73
N GLY A 78 -12.14 -0.79 13.03
CA GLY A 78 -12.84 0.34 13.66
C GLY A 78 -11.91 1.40 14.24
N ASP A 79 -10.62 1.29 13.97
CA ASP A 79 -9.60 2.25 14.39
C ASP A 79 -9.57 3.45 13.44
N TYR A 80 -10.63 4.27 13.44
CA TYR A 80 -10.60 5.58 12.79
C TYR A 80 -9.59 6.46 13.52
N VAL A 81 -8.39 6.58 12.97
CA VAL A 81 -7.34 7.35 13.61
C VAL A 81 -7.19 8.68 12.91
N THR A 82 -7.30 9.74 13.68
CA THR A 82 -7.30 11.12 13.21
C THR A 82 -5.95 11.62 12.71
N GLU A 83 -4.85 11.13 13.27
CA GLU A 83 -3.48 11.29 12.76
C GLU A 83 -2.65 10.11 13.23
N ILE A 84 -2.10 9.33 12.31
CA ILE A 84 -1.16 8.25 12.59
C ILE A 84 0.15 8.53 11.90
N ASP A 85 1.24 8.35 12.63
CA ASP A 85 2.54 8.18 12.00
C ASP A 85 2.64 6.77 11.40
N LEU A 86 2.49 6.70 10.08
CA LEU A 86 2.65 5.47 9.29
C LEU A 86 4.12 5.17 8.94
N GLY A 87 5.08 5.97 9.45
CA GLY A 87 6.51 5.75 9.19
C GLY A 87 6.98 4.31 9.41
N PRO A 88 6.56 3.63 10.51
CA PRO A 88 6.94 2.23 10.75
C PRO A 88 6.43 1.23 9.72
N LEU A 89 5.41 1.58 8.91
CA LEU A 89 4.91 0.71 7.84
C LEU A 89 5.99 0.42 6.77
N LYS A 90 7.04 1.24 6.69
CA LYS A 90 8.21 1.02 5.83
C LYS A 90 8.90 -0.35 6.06
N TYR A 91 8.72 -0.96 7.22
CA TYR A 91 9.29 -2.27 7.56
C TYR A 91 8.42 -3.45 7.10
N CYS A 92 7.18 -3.17 6.66
CA CYS A 92 6.24 -4.19 6.19
C CYS A 92 6.42 -4.44 4.68
N THR A 93 7.59 -4.93 4.27
CA THR A 93 7.97 -5.08 2.85
C THR A 93 7.23 -6.18 2.11
N ASP A 94 6.46 -7.01 2.81
CA ASP A 94 5.66 -8.10 2.23
C ASP A 94 4.23 -7.66 1.88
N VAL A 95 3.85 -6.42 2.21
CA VAL A 95 2.51 -5.90 1.97
C VAL A 95 2.21 -5.84 0.47
N VAL A 96 1.08 -6.44 0.10
CA VAL A 96 0.51 -6.49 -1.25
C VAL A 96 -0.67 -5.54 -1.40
N ALA A 97 -1.45 -5.33 -0.33
CA ALA A 97 -2.65 -4.50 -0.34
C ALA A 97 -2.70 -3.53 0.85
N VAL A 98 -3.01 -2.26 0.58
CA VAL A 98 -3.22 -1.22 1.59
C VAL A 98 -4.55 -0.51 1.33
N ASP A 99 -5.37 -0.38 2.37
CA ASP A 99 -6.57 0.45 2.35
C ASP A 99 -6.52 1.46 3.51
N LEU A 100 -6.35 2.74 3.15
CA LEU A 100 -6.34 3.89 4.05
C LEU A 100 -7.49 4.87 3.74
N GLY A 101 -8.49 4.41 2.98
CA GLY A 101 -9.62 5.24 2.59
C GLY A 101 -10.31 5.88 3.80
N HIS A 102 -10.68 7.17 3.68
CA HIS A 102 -11.32 8.00 4.70
C HIS A 102 -10.49 8.23 5.97
N MET A 103 -9.17 8.00 5.92
CA MET A 103 -8.27 8.26 7.03
C MET A 103 -7.56 9.61 6.90
N ALA A 104 -7.23 10.25 8.03
CA ALA A 104 -6.48 11.50 8.06
C ALA A 104 -4.98 11.30 7.74
N VAL A 105 -4.69 10.66 6.60
CA VAL A 105 -3.33 10.40 6.11
C VAL A 105 -2.92 11.51 5.15
N ARG A 106 -1.69 12.03 5.30
CA ARG A 106 -1.17 13.15 4.51
C ARG A 106 0.04 12.80 3.66
N THR A 107 0.73 11.69 3.96
CA THR A 107 1.91 11.23 3.21
C THR A 107 1.82 9.75 2.88
N CYS A 108 2.49 9.33 1.81
CA CYS A 108 2.63 7.93 1.45
C CYS A 108 4.10 7.52 1.29
N ASP A 109 5.03 8.19 2.02
CA ASP A 109 6.47 7.91 1.96
C ASP A 109 6.83 6.46 2.31
N TRP A 110 6.06 5.82 3.18
CA TRP A 110 6.19 4.40 3.51
C TRP A 110 6.09 3.48 2.29
N ALA A 111 5.36 3.88 1.24
CA ALA A 111 5.19 3.08 0.03
C ALA A 111 6.49 2.86 -0.75
N ARG A 112 7.50 3.74 -0.60
CA ARG A 112 8.83 3.59 -1.23
C ARG A 112 9.50 2.26 -0.87
N ASN A 113 9.14 1.68 0.27
CA ASN A 113 9.74 0.45 0.80
C ASN A 113 8.82 -0.77 0.65
N MET A 114 7.81 -0.68 -0.23
CA MET A 114 6.84 -1.75 -0.48
C MET A 114 6.96 -2.31 -1.90
N PRO A 115 7.99 -3.11 -2.21
CA PRO A 115 8.22 -3.60 -3.57
C PRO A 115 7.13 -4.56 -4.06
N LYS A 116 6.32 -5.12 -3.15
CA LYS A 116 5.24 -6.07 -3.47
C LYS A 116 3.86 -5.41 -3.56
N LEU A 117 3.75 -4.09 -3.34
CA LEU A 117 2.48 -3.38 -3.32
C LEU A 117 1.79 -3.45 -4.69
N GLN A 118 0.58 -3.97 -4.71
CA GLN A 118 -0.26 -4.15 -5.90
C GLN A 118 -1.57 -3.37 -5.81
N TYR A 119 -2.15 -3.27 -4.63
CA TYR A 119 -3.46 -2.65 -4.42
C TYR A 119 -3.35 -1.54 -3.37
N LEU A 120 -3.77 -0.34 -3.75
CA LEU A 120 -3.70 0.83 -2.88
C LEU A 120 -4.97 1.66 -2.94
N ILE A 121 -5.63 1.86 -1.81
CA ILE A 121 -6.72 2.82 -1.63
C ILE A 121 -6.23 3.97 -0.74
N LEU A 122 -6.27 5.18 -1.30
CA LEU A 122 -6.01 6.45 -0.62
C LEU A 122 -7.22 7.40 -0.76
N ALA A 123 -8.40 6.85 -1.02
CA ALA A 123 -9.62 7.59 -1.25
C ALA A 123 -9.99 8.48 -0.05
N ASP A 124 -10.37 9.74 -0.30
CA ASP A 124 -10.77 10.71 0.72
C ASP A 124 -9.73 10.85 1.85
N THR A 125 -8.48 11.05 1.44
CA THR A 125 -7.34 11.31 2.33
C THR A 125 -6.74 12.69 2.07
N GLY A 126 -5.90 13.17 3.00
CA GLY A 126 -5.18 14.45 2.86
C GLY A 126 -3.92 14.39 2.00
N ILE A 127 -3.71 13.33 1.21
CA ILE A 127 -2.51 13.18 0.37
C ILE A 127 -2.54 14.15 -0.79
N THR A 128 -1.40 14.81 -1.02
CA THR A 128 -1.18 15.75 -2.12
C THR A 128 -0.01 15.35 -3.01
N ASP A 129 0.95 14.60 -2.47
CA ASP A 129 2.15 14.12 -3.16
C ASP A 129 2.16 12.59 -3.21
N ILE A 130 2.20 12.06 -4.43
CA ILE A 130 2.30 10.63 -4.71
C ILE A 130 3.65 10.26 -5.35
N SER A 131 4.66 11.13 -5.25
CA SER A 131 6.01 10.81 -5.74
C SER A 131 6.60 9.51 -5.15
N PRO A 132 6.24 9.08 -3.92
CA PRO A 132 6.65 7.79 -3.40
C PRO A 132 6.19 6.59 -4.23
N LEU A 133 5.05 6.71 -4.92
CA LEU A 133 4.50 5.61 -5.74
C LEU A 133 5.31 5.31 -6.99
N ALA A 134 6.22 6.20 -7.40
CA ALA A 134 7.12 5.95 -8.54
C ALA A 134 8.00 4.70 -8.35
N SER A 135 8.21 4.22 -7.13
CA SER A 135 8.94 2.98 -6.83
C SER A 135 8.03 1.73 -6.74
N CYS A 136 6.71 1.91 -6.85
CA CYS A 136 5.74 0.81 -6.74
C CYS A 136 5.47 0.17 -8.12
N GLU A 137 6.48 -0.43 -8.74
CA GLU A 137 6.39 -0.97 -10.10
C GLU A 137 5.38 -2.12 -10.24
N ASN A 138 4.99 -2.74 -9.13
CA ASN A 138 4.01 -3.82 -9.09
C ASN A 138 2.57 -3.34 -8.88
N LEU A 139 2.34 -2.02 -8.78
CA LEU A 139 1.01 -1.46 -8.56
C LEU A 139 0.10 -1.78 -9.75
N ILE A 140 -1.08 -2.38 -9.48
CA ILE A 140 -2.07 -2.77 -10.48
C ILE A 140 -3.43 -2.11 -10.28
N PHE A 141 -3.70 -1.63 -9.07
CA PHE A 141 -4.95 -0.97 -8.68
C PHE A 141 -4.66 0.23 -7.78
N LEU A 142 -5.23 1.39 -8.10
CA LEU A 142 -5.08 2.61 -7.31
C LEU A 142 -6.37 3.42 -7.24
N GLU A 143 -6.80 3.77 -6.02
CA GLU A 143 -7.84 4.77 -5.79
C GLU A 143 -7.26 6.04 -5.17
N LEU A 144 -7.45 7.15 -5.88
CA LEU A 144 -7.17 8.52 -5.43
C LEU A 144 -8.45 9.37 -5.41
N PHE A 145 -9.61 8.72 -5.29
CA PHE A 145 -10.91 9.39 -5.20
C PHE A 145 -10.89 10.48 -4.12
N LEU A 146 -11.37 11.68 -4.47
CA LEU A 146 -11.50 12.83 -3.55
C LEU A 146 -10.17 13.16 -2.83
N THR A 147 -9.05 13.14 -3.57
CA THR A 147 -7.76 13.60 -3.05
C THR A 147 -7.35 14.94 -3.65
N ALA A 148 -6.39 15.60 -3.00
CA ALA A 148 -5.84 16.87 -3.48
C ALA A 148 -4.58 16.70 -4.36
N VAL A 149 -4.32 15.50 -4.86
CA VAL A 149 -3.21 15.22 -5.79
C VAL A 149 -3.41 16.00 -7.09
N ARG A 150 -2.33 16.64 -7.56
CA ARG A 150 -2.33 17.48 -8.79
C ARG A 150 -1.39 16.93 -9.88
N ASP A 151 -0.37 16.20 -9.49
CA ASP A 151 0.62 15.63 -10.39
C ASP A 151 0.53 14.09 -10.37
N TYR A 152 0.15 13.53 -11.50
CA TYR A 152 0.08 12.08 -11.71
C TYR A 152 1.32 11.52 -12.42
N SER A 153 2.33 12.35 -12.71
CA SER A 153 3.56 11.91 -13.38
C SER A 153 4.30 10.77 -12.67
N PRO A 154 4.28 10.65 -11.32
CA PRO A 154 4.88 9.50 -10.64
C PRO A 154 4.30 8.15 -11.07
N LEU A 155 3.04 8.11 -11.53
CA LEU A 155 2.38 6.88 -11.98
C LEU A 155 2.88 6.38 -13.34
N LEU A 156 3.65 7.18 -14.09
CA LEU A 156 4.27 6.76 -15.35
C LEU A 156 5.27 5.61 -15.16
N SER A 157 5.82 5.44 -13.96
CA SER A 157 6.67 4.30 -13.58
C SER A 157 5.87 3.03 -13.28
N CYS A 158 4.57 3.17 -12.97
CA CYS A 158 3.69 2.07 -12.60
C CYS A 158 3.08 1.41 -13.85
N THR A 159 3.90 0.85 -14.73
CA THR A 159 3.45 0.32 -16.05
C THR A 159 2.56 -0.92 -15.94
N ARG A 160 2.37 -1.48 -14.75
CA ARG A 160 1.44 -2.57 -14.46
C ARG A 160 0.09 -2.09 -13.93
N LEU A 161 -0.09 -0.77 -13.75
CA LEU A 161 -1.33 -0.20 -13.23
C LEU A 161 -2.45 -0.42 -14.25
N GLU A 162 -3.46 -1.19 -13.87
CA GLU A 162 -4.60 -1.52 -14.73
C GLU A 162 -5.84 -0.69 -14.40
N ASP A 163 -6.15 -0.52 -13.10
CA ASP A 163 -7.34 0.19 -12.63
C ASP A 163 -6.93 1.46 -11.87
N LEU A 164 -7.38 2.61 -12.36
CA LEU A 164 -7.10 3.93 -11.76
C LEU A 164 -8.40 4.71 -11.54
N ASN A 165 -8.65 5.12 -10.28
CA ASN A 165 -9.76 5.99 -9.93
C ASN A 165 -9.27 7.36 -9.47
N LEU A 166 -9.63 8.39 -10.22
CA LEU A 166 -9.33 9.81 -9.99
C LEU A 166 -10.59 10.66 -9.78
N CYS A 167 -11.76 10.06 -9.55
CA CYS A 167 -12.99 10.82 -9.35
C CYS A 167 -12.83 11.87 -8.27
N TYR A 168 -13.30 13.09 -8.55
CA TYR A 168 -13.17 14.27 -7.69
C TYR A 168 -11.74 14.65 -7.32
N SER A 169 -10.76 14.23 -8.13
CA SER A 169 -9.38 14.73 -8.08
C SER A 169 -9.12 15.67 -9.26
N TYR A 170 -8.33 16.72 -9.05
CA TYR A 170 -8.23 17.86 -9.97
C TYR A 170 -6.80 18.08 -10.49
N GLY A 171 -6.10 17.01 -10.75
CA GLY A 171 -4.77 17.04 -11.37
C GLY A 171 -4.82 17.16 -12.89
N SER A 172 -3.66 17.28 -13.53
CA SER A 172 -3.50 17.37 -14.98
C SER A 172 -3.69 16.03 -15.67
N ALA A 173 -4.37 16.03 -16.84
CA ALA A 173 -4.49 14.85 -17.70
C ALA A 173 -3.21 14.53 -18.49
N GLU A 174 -2.24 15.43 -18.58
CA GLU A 174 -1.07 15.23 -19.43
C GLU A 174 -0.27 13.95 -19.11
N PRO A 175 0.00 13.58 -17.84
CA PRO A 175 0.59 12.28 -17.56
C PRO A 175 -0.35 11.12 -17.91
N VAL A 176 -1.66 11.26 -17.65
CA VAL A 176 -2.65 10.19 -17.85
C VAL A 176 -2.79 9.81 -19.31
N LYS A 177 -2.68 10.77 -20.24
CA LYS A 177 -2.68 10.53 -21.70
C LYS A 177 -1.60 9.54 -22.17
N GLN A 178 -0.54 9.39 -21.37
CA GLN A 178 0.58 8.51 -21.68
C GLN A 178 0.40 7.09 -21.11
N MET A 179 -0.58 6.87 -20.24
CA MET A 179 -0.80 5.59 -19.54
C MET A 179 -1.64 4.62 -20.39
N THR A 180 -1.21 4.35 -21.62
CA THR A 180 -1.94 3.52 -22.59
C THR A 180 -2.09 2.06 -22.17
N TRP A 181 -1.45 1.64 -21.10
CA TRP A 181 -1.57 0.32 -20.49
C TRP A 181 -2.74 0.17 -19.51
N LEU A 182 -3.42 1.29 -19.13
CA LEU A 182 -4.61 1.24 -18.28
C LEU A 182 -5.71 0.40 -18.92
N LYS A 183 -6.43 -0.35 -18.08
CA LYS A 183 -7.64 -1.10 -18.45
C LYS A 183 -8.91 -0.35 -18.10
N ARG A 184 -8.88 0.35 -16.94
CA ARG A 184 -10.04 1.11 -16.44
C ARG A 184 -9.58 2.43 -15.87
N LEU A 185 -10.25 3.50 -16.25
CA LEU A 185 -10.06 4.85 -15.73
C LEU A 185 -11.40 5.46 -15.35
N TRP A 186 -11.60 5.71 -14.04
CA TRP A 186 -12.73 6.51 -13.52
C TRP A 186 -12.23 7.89 -13.13
N TRP A 187 -12.77 8.93 -13.74
CA TRP A 187 -12.38 10.31 -13.45
C TRP A 187 -13.53 11.28 -13.67
N ASP A 188 -14.52 11.28 -12.81
CA ASP A 188 -15.58 12.28 -12.78
C ASP A 188 -15.18 13.51 -11.94
N GLY A 189 -15.84 14.65 -12.19
CA GLY A 189 -15.63 15.90 -11.47
C GLY A 189 -14.58 16.84 -12.09
N ASN A 190 -13.89 16.44 -13.18
CA ASN A 190 -12.88 17.27 -13.84
C ASN A 190 -13.09 17.34 -15.38
N PRO A 191 -14.23 17.92 -15.87
CA PRO A 191 -14.59 17.86 -17.28
C PRO A 191 -13.64 18.61 -18.22
N TYR A 192 -12.83 19.53 -17.71
CA TYR A 192 -11.84 20.26 -18.52
C TYR A 192 -10.65 19.38 -18.89
N GLU A 193 -10.22 18.54 -17.97
CA GLU A 193 -9.08 17.64 -18.18
C GLU A 193 -9.48 16.34 -18.88
N THR A 194 -10.70 15.84 -18.63
CA THR A 194 -11.15 14.56 -19.20
C THR A 194 -11.73 14.67 -20.62
N LYS A 195 -11.99 15.90 -21.11
CA LYS A 195 -12.54 16.09 -22.45
C LYS A 195 -11.60 15.57 -23.55
N GLY A 196 -12.05 14.56 -24.28
CA GLY A 196 -11.28 13.95 -25.38
C GLY A 196 -10.13 13.05 -24.90
N LEU A 197 -10.09 12.72 -23.60
CA LEU A 197 -9.04 11.86 -23.05
C LEU A 197 -9.11 10.43 -23.61
N GLU A 198 -10.31 9.95 -23.98
CA GLU A 198 -10.55 8.65 -24.62
C GLU A 198 -9.78 8.47 -25.91
N GLU A 199 -9.53 9.56 -26.65
CA GLU A 199 -8.78 9.52 -27.90
C GLU A 199 -7.32 9.09 -27.71
N TYR A 200 -6.76 9.35 -26.50
CA TYR A 200 -5.40 8.94 -26.11
C TYR A 200 -5.37 7.54 -25.50
N LEU A 201 -6.51 7.03 -25.03
CA LEU A 201 -6.64 5.78 -24.29
C LEU A 201 -7.65 4.82 -24.95
N PRO A 202 -7.45 4.44 -26.23
CA PRO A 202 -8.44 3.72 -27.03
C PRO A 202 -8.78 2.31 -26.50
N ASP A 203 -7.87 1.70 -25.72
CA ASP A 203 -8.03 0.36 -25.16
C ASP A 203 -8.44 0.38 -23.67
N THR A 204 -8.75 1.57 -23.12
CA THR A 204 -9.11 1.78 -21.71
C THR A 204 -10.61 1.98 -21.57
N GLU A 205 -11.24 1.25 -20.65
CA GLU A 205 -12.62 1.53 -20.25
C GLU A 205 -12.65 2.84 -19.43
N CYS A 206 -13.03 3.94 -20.06
CA CYS A 206 -13.10 5.25 -19.45
C CYS A 206 -14.50 5.56 -18.93
N ASN A 207 -14.61 6.07 -17.70
CA ASN A 207 -15.86 6.59 -17.15
C ASN A 207 -15.63 7.96 -16.50
N PHE A 208 -16.19 9.01 -17.12
CA PHE A 208 -16.05 10.40 -16.69
C PHE A 208 -17.34 11.00 -16.12
N THR A 209 -18.36 10.18 -15.88
CA THR A 209 -19.70 10.62 -15.48
C THR A 209 -20.34 9.83 -14.34
N SER A 210 -19.64 8.85 -13.76
CA SER A 210 -20.25 7.94 -12.79
C SER A 210 -20.43 8.51 -11.38
N GLY A 211 -19.91 9.69 -11.13
CA GLY A 211 -20.12 10.43 -9.88
C GLY A 211 -19.47 9.87 -8.63
N SER A 212 -18.88 8.67 -8.65
CA SER A 212 -18.35 8.11 -7.41
C SER A 212 -17.55 6.82 -7.63
N SER A 213 -16.52 6.60 -6.80
CA SER A 213 -15.86 5.31 -6.65
C SER A 213 -16.78 4.28 -5.98
N THR A 214 -17.83 4.74 -5.30
CA THR A 214 -18.74 3.86 -4.53
C THR A 214 -19.94 3.40 -5.32
N GLY A 215 -20.28 4.12 -6.40
CA GLY A 215 -21.43 3.80 -7.24
C GLY A 215 -21.06 2.97 -8.46
N GLY A 216 -21.97 2.13 -8.87
CA GLY A 216 -21.92 1.48 -10.16
C GLY A 216 -20.81 0.45 -10.34
N THR A 217 -20.22 0.48 -11.52
CA THR A 217 -19.40 -0.63 -12.01
C THR A 217 -17.94 -0.61 -11.52
N TRP A 218 -17.47 0.46 -10.85
CA TRP A 218 -16.09 0.48 -10.32
C TRP A 218 -15.82 -0.70 -9.39
N ARG A 219 -16.70 -0.90 -8.41
CA ARG A 219 -16.57 -1.98 -7.41
C ARG A 219 -16.87 -3.38 -7.97
N LEU A 220 -17.43 -3.47 -9.19
CA LEU A 220 -17.61 -4.73 -9.90
C LEU A 220 -16.35 -5.19 -10.62
N GLY A 221 -15.33 -4.34 -10.74
CA GLY A 221 -14.07 -4.66 -11.38
C GLY A 221 -13.34 -5.82 -10.70
N GLN A 222 -12.64 -6.61 -11.52
CA GLN A 222 -11.90 -7.78 -11.04
C GLN A 222 -10.84 -7.40 -9.99
N ARG A 223 -10.08 -6.33 -10.24
CA ARG A 223 -9.02 -5.87 -9.33
C ARG A 223 -9.55 -5.41 -7.99
N TYR A 224 -10.72 -4.76 -7.98
CA TYR A 224 -11.38 -4.40 -6.72
C TYR A 224 -11.76 -5.65 -5.89
N LYS A 225 -12.27 -6.69 -6.52
CA LYS A 225 -12.63 -7.95 -5.84
C LYS A 225 -11.38 -8.65 -5.27
N GLU A 226 -10.33 -8.79 -6.08
CA GLU A 226 -9.06 -9.38 -5.65
C GLU A 226 -8.49 -8.66 -4.41
N GLN A 227 -8.51 -7.32 -4.41
CA GLN A 227 -8.10 -6.55 -3.26
C GLN A 227 -8.94 -6.88 -2.02
N ARG A 228 -10.28 -6.92 -2.14
CA ARG A 228 -11.17 -7.23 -1.01
C ARG A 228 -10.91 -8.64 -0.46
N ASP A 229 -10.61 -9.60 -1.32
CA ASP A 229 -10.24 -10.96 -0.89
C ASP A 229 -8.93 -10.95 -0.08
N ILE A 230 -7.90 -10.22 -0.53
CA ILE A 230 -6.62 -10.10 0.19
C ILE A 230 -6.82 -9.44 1.55
N LEU A 231 -7.65 -8.39 1.61
CA LEU A 231 -7.95 -7.66 2.85
C LEU A 231 -8.90 -8.41 3.78
N GLY A 232 -9.52 -9.51 3.34
CA GLY A 232 -10.55 -10.22 4.10
C GLY A 232 -11.82 -9.37 4.31
N MET A 233 -12.08 -8.41 3.44
CA MET A 233 -13.20 -7.47 3.55
C MET A 233 -14.35 -7.85 2.62
N PRO A 234 -15.61 -7.68 3.05
CA PRO A 234 -16.74 -7.88 2.15
C PRO A 234 -16.74 -6.84 1.02
N TYR A 235 -17.20 -7.24 -0.16
CA TYR A 235 -17.42 -6.30 -1.26
C TYR A 235 -18.51 -5.30 -0.90
N CYS A 236 -18.20 -4.01 -1.08
CA CYS A 236 -19.24 -3.00 -1.04
C CYS A 236 -19.87 -2.91 -2.43
N VAL A 237 -20.98 -3.61 -2.65
CA VAL A 237 -21.90 -3.33 -3.75
C VAL A 237 -22.86 -2.27 -3.23
N GLY A 238 -22.56 -1.02 -3.56
CA GLY A 238 -23.44 0.11 -3.24
C GLY A 238 -24.58 0.20 -4.23
#